data_8d2f837e35ce39998ffc89cd99316232
#
_entry.id   8d2f837e35ce39998ffc89cd99316232
#
_cell.length_a   1.000
_cell.length_b   1.000
_cell.length_c   1.000
_cell.angle_alpha   90.00
_cell.angle_beta   90.00
_cell.angle_gamma   90.00
#
_symmetry.space_group_name_H-M   'P 1'
#
loop_
_entity.id
_entity.type
_entity.pdbx_description
1 polymer ?
#
loop_
_entity_poly.entity_id
_entity_poly.type
_entity_poly.pdbx_seq_one_letter_code
_entity_poly.pdbx_strand_id
1 'polypeptide(L)'
;MVRQLEFALFDFRLHAEYDPARGARVLDILGEVRRQVSVVPVPGWNRFPMSFGHIFAGGYAAGYYSYKWAEVLAADAFAAFEEHGVFDRETARRYLDTILSQGGSRDALAAFIAFRGRPPEVHALLKQHGIASPEPVT
;
A
#
# COMPACT_ATOMS: atom_id res chain seq x y z
N MET A 1 2.55 -9.14 -3.30
CA MET A 1 1.45 -8.46 -2.57
C MET A 1 1.30 -8.97 -1.13
N VAL A 2 0.95 -10.22 -0.88
CA VAL A 2 0.60 -10.77 0.45
C VAL A 2 1.65 -10.50 1.53
N ARG A 3 2.95 -10.65 1.23
CA ARG A 3 4.03 -10.34 2.19
C ARG A 3 3.99 -8.88 2.69
N GLN A 4 3.63 -7.95 1.84
CA GLN A 4 3.52 -6.53 2.23
C GLN A 4 2.28 -6.30 3.12
N LEU A 5 1.21 -7.06 2.89
CA LEU A 5 0.04 -7.04 3.77
C LEU A 5 0.36 -7.64 5.14
N GLU A 6 1.19 -8.71 5.20
CA GLU A 6 1.69 -9.25 6.48
C GLU A 6 2.40 -8.15 7.28
N PHE A 7 3.31 -7.41 6.63
CA PHE A 7 4.07 -6.36 7.31
C PHE A 7 3.20 -5.19 7.75
N ALA A 8 2.29 -4.73 6.89
CA ALA A 8 1.37 -3.64 7.20
C ALA A 8 0.40 -3.99 8.33
N LEU A 9 -0.15 -5.20 8.31
CA LEU A 9 -1.07 -5.66 9.34
C LEU A 9 -0.34 -5.90 10.68
N PHE A 10 0.87 -6.45 10.63
CA PHE A 10 1.71 -6.61 11.82
C PHE A 10 2.03 -5.25 12.45
N ASP A 11 2.49 -4.28 11.66
CA ASP A 11 2.78 -2.92 12.12
C ASP A 11 1.55 -2.30 12.79
N PHE A 12 0.43 -2.31 12.09
CA PHE A 12 -0.79 -1.66 12.57
C PHE A 12 -1.31 -2.30 13.87
N ARG A 13 -1.37 -3.63 13.94
CA ARG A 13 -1.81 -4.35 15.13
C ARG A 13 -0.86 -4.17 16.31
N LEU A 14 0.46 -4.20 16.05
CA LEU A 14 1.45 -4.00 17.10
C LEU A 14 1.26 -2.67 17.82
N HIS A 15 0.99 -1.61 17.07
CA HIS A 15 0.80 -0.27 17.64
C HIS A 15 -0.61 -0.04 18.20
N ALA A 16 -1.64 -0.60 17.56
CA ALA A 16 -3.02 -0.43 18.00
C ALA A 16 -3.38 -1.29 19.24
N GLU A 17 -2.76 -2.46 19.37
CA GLU A 17 -3.06 -3.42 20.44
C GLU A 17 -2.05 -3.36 21.59
N TYR A 18 -1.13 -2.41 21.58
CA TYR A 18 -0.13 -2.28 22.63
C TYR A 18 -0.78 -1.97 23.98
N ASP A 19 -0.47 -2.81 24.95
CA ASP A 19 -0.90 -2.67 26.34
C ASP A 19 0.31 -2.92 27.25
N PRO A 20 0.81 -1.89 27.97
CA PRO A 20 1.99 -2.03 28.82
C PRO A 20 1.78 -3.06 29.95
N ALA A 21 0.55 -3.29 30.40
CA ALA A 21 0.25 -4.30 31.43
C ALA A 21 0.44 -5.74 30.90
N ARG A 22 0.36 -5.94 29.60
CA ARG A 22 0.52 -7.26 28.94
C ARG A 22 1.93 -7.50 28.41
N GLY A 23 2.80 -6.50 28.50
CA GLY A 23 4.16 -6.56 27.98
C GLY A 23 4.24 -6.56 26.44
N ALA A 24 5.45 -6.77 25.92
CA ALA A 24 5.70 -6.76 24.48
C ALA A 24 5.27 -8.09 23.84
N ARG A 25 4.13 -8.11 23.15
CA ARG A 25 3.58 -9.27 22.45
C ARG A 25 4.04 -9.36 20.98
N VAL A 26 5.25 -8.88 20.69
CA VAL A 26 5.75 -8.70 19.29
C VAL A 26 5.66 -9.99 18.48
N LEU A 27 6.20 -11.09 19.00
CA LEU A 27 6.21 -12.36 18.28
C LEU A 27 4.84 -13.06 18.27
N ASP A 28 4.02 -12.84 19.29
CA ASP A 28 2.65 -13.38 19.34
C ASP A 28 1.79 -12.74 18.26
N ILE A 29 1.79 -11.40 18.19
CA ILE A 29 1.05 -10.64 17.17
C ILE A 29 1.53 -11.01 15.76
N LEU A 30 2.85 -11.11 15.56
CA LEU A 30 3.39 -11.57 14.28
C LEU A 30 2.91 -12.97 13.92
N GLY A 31 2.91 -13.89 14.88
CA GLY A 31 2.42 -15.25 14.69
C GLY A 31 0.94 -15.30 14.34
N GLU A 32 0.12 -14.47 14.97
CA GLU A 32 -1.30 -14.35 14.66
C GLU A 32 -1.53 -13.80 13.25
N VAL A 33 -0.82 -12.74 12.87
CA VAL A 33 -0.90 -12.16 11.52
C VAL A 33 -0.47 -13.18 10.46
N ARG A 34 0.63 -13.90 10.69
CA ARG A 34 1.11 -14.93 9.75
C ARG A 34 0.11 -16.06 9.53
N ARG A 35 -0.59 -16.48 10.57
CA ARG A 35 -1.66 -17.49 10.42
C ARG A 35 -2.82 -17.00 9.53
N GLN A 36 -3.06 -15.69 9.48
CA GLN A 36 -4.15 -15.12 8.68
C GLN A 36 -3.76 -14.89 7.22
N VAL A 37 -2.52 -14.41 6.97
CA VAL A 37 -2.17 -13.90 5.66
C VAL A 37 -0.97 -14.58 5.00
N SER A 38 -0.11 -15.29 5.75
CA SER A 38 1.09 -15.87 5.17
C SER A 38 0.75 -17.11 4.34
N VAL A 39 1.20 -17.12 3.08
CA VAL A 39 1.01 -18.24 2.15
C VAL A 39 2.07 -19.32 2.34
N VAL A 40 3.28 -18.90 2.74
CA VAL A 40 4.42 -19.79 2.93
C VAL A 40 4.77 -19.87 4.41
N PRO A 41 4.89 -21.07 4.98
CA PRO A 41 5.31 -21.23 6.36
C PRO A 41 6.66 -20.57 6.63
N VAL A 42 6.73 -19.83 7.72
CA VAL A 42 7.97 -19.15 8.14
C VAL A 42 8.64 -19.97 9.24
N PRO A 43 9.97 -20.24 9.15
CA PRO A 43 10.67 -21.01 10.17
C PRO A 43 10.56 -20.38 11.57
N GLY A 44 10.40 -21.21 12.61
CA GLY A 44 10.21 -20.76 14.00
C GLY A 44 11.38 -19.94 14.58
N TRP A 45 12.56 -20.05 13.99
CA TRP A 45 13.74 -19.25 14.35
C TRP A 45 13.76 -17.85 13.73
N ASN A 46 12.86 -17.54 12.80
CA ASN A 46 12.79 -16.23 12.16
C ASN A 46 12.47 -15.13 13.17
N ARG A 47 13.31 -14.11 13.20
CA ARG A 47 13.20 -12.95 14.10
C ARG A 47 13.06 -11.65 13.29
N PHE A 48 12.30 -11.70 12.21
CA PHE A 48 12.06 -10.55 11.32
C PHE A 48 11.81 -9.21 12.05
N PRO A 49 11.00 -9.13 13.12
CA PRO A 49 10.75 -7.86 13.79
C PRO A 49 12.02 -7.20 14.33
N MET A 50 13.06 -7.97 14.68
CA MET A 50 14.30 -7.44 15.23
C MET A 50 15.15 -6.68 14.20
N SER A 51 14.84 -6.82 12.91
CA SER A 51 15.46 -6.09 11.79
C SER A 51 14.51 -5.15 11.07
N PHE A 52 13.27 -5.00 11.56
CA PHE A 52 12.26 -4.19 10.90
C PHE A 52 12.38 -2.71 11.30
N GLY A 53 13.48 -2.09 10.90
CA GLY A 53 13.78 -0.69 11.22
C GLY A 53 12.72 0.31 10.79
N HIS A 54 11.97 0.04 9.73
CA HIS A 54 10.91 0.94 9.23
C HIS A 54 9.95 1.40 10.32
N ILE A 55 9.42 0.47 11.11
CA ILE A 55 8.38 0.76 12.11
C ILE A 55 8.93 1.11 13.49
N PHE A 56 10.21 0.85 13.75
CA PHE A 56 10.83 1.13 15.06
C PHE A 56 11.75 2.35 15.04
N ALA A 57 12.44 2.61 13.93
CA ALA A 57 13.41 3.69 13.81
C ALA A 57 13.23 4.55 12.55
N GLY A 58 12.46 4.09 11.58
CA GLY A 58 12.34 4.71 10.26
C GLY A 58 11.15 5.67 10.07
N GLY A 59 10.39 5.97 11.12
CA GLY A 59 9.26 6.90 11.04
C GLY A 59 7.96 6.32 10.44
N TYR A 60 7.86 5.00 10.25
CA TYR A 60 6.69 4.32 9.68
C TYR A 60 5.83 3.58 10.73
N ALA A 61 5.99 3.89 12.01
CA ALA A 61 5.16 3.30 13.08
C ALA A 61 3.67 3.52 12.81
N ALA A 62 2.90 2.43 12.80
CA ALA A 62 1.49 2.39 12.37
C ALA A 62 1.22 2.95 10.96
N GLY A 63 2.25 3.16 10.17
CA GLY A 63 2.20 3.81 8.85
C GLY A 63 2.73 2.96 7.70
N TYR A 64 3.19 1.73 7.93
CA TYR A 64 3.77 0.89 6.87
C TYR A 64 2.79 0.57 5.74
N TYR A 65 1.49 0.53 6.02
CA TYR A 65 0.44 0.33 5.02
C TYR A 65 0.46 1.38 3.90
N SER A 66 1.06 2.57 4.15
CA SER A 66 1.14 3.66 3.18
C SER A 66 1.86 3.28 1.89
N TYR A 67 2.79 2.32 1.93
CA TYR A 67 3.42 1.78 0.73
C TYR A 67 2.40 1.15 -0.22
N LYS A 68 1.45 0.39 0.32
CA LYS A 68 0.39 -0.22 -0.52
C LYS A 68 -0.63 0.82 -0.98
N TRP A 69 -0.91 1.80 -0.17
CA TRP A 69 -1.75 2.93 -0.57
C TRP A 69 -1.14 3.69 -1.75
N ALA A 70 0.16 3.99 -1.68
CA ALA A 70 0.88 4.63 -2.78
C ALA A 70 0.90 3.77 -4.05
N GLU A 71 1.04 2.45 -3.92
CA GLU A 71 0.95 1.54 -5.07
C GLU A 71 -0.44 1.54 -5.74
N VAL A 72 -1.53 1.65 -4.97
CA VAL A 72 -2.89 1.80 -5.53
C VAL A 72 -2.97 3.05 -6.40
N LEU A 73 -2.50 4.18 -5.87
CA LEU A 73 -2.50 5.46 -6.60
C LEU A 73 -1.62 5.39 -7.85
N ALA A 74 -0.42 4.83 -7.73
CA ALA A 74 0.52 4.71 -8.84
C ALA A 74 -0.02 3.80 -9.97
N ALA A 75 -0.59 2.64 -9.60
CA ALA A 75 -1.16 1.71 -10.56
C ALA A 75 -2.36 2.32 -11.31
N ASP A 76 -3.26 2.98 -10.59
CA ASP A 76 -4.43 3.61 -11.18
C ASP A 76 -4.06 4.87 -12.01
N ALA A 77 -3.05 5.63 -11.60
CA ALA A 77 -2.51 6.70 -12.43
C ALA A 77 -1.90 6.17 -13.73
N PHE A 78 -1.15 5.04 -13.66
CA PHE A 78 -0.58 4.41 -14.84
C PHE A 78 -1.65 3.85 -15.78
N ALA A 79 -2.78 3.36 -15.25
CA ALA A 79 -3.89 2.89 -16.06
C ALA A 79 -4.40 3.95 -17.06
N ALA A 80 -4.31 5.26 -16.74
CA ALA A 80 -4.64 6.31 -17.71
C ALA A 80 -3.74 6.27 -18.96
N PHE A 81 -2.48 5.91 -18.80
CA PHE A 81 -1.56 5.74 -19.93
C PHE A 81 -1.83 4.43 -20.68
N GLU A 82 -2.27 3.37 -20.01
CA GLU A 82 -2.71 2.16 -20.70
C GLU A 82 -3.97 2.41 -21.55
N GLU A 83 -4.89 3.26 -21.07
CA GLU A 83 -6.14 3.64 -21.74
C GLU A 83 -5.92 4.50 -23.00
N HIS A 84 -4.99 5.46 -22.93
CA HIS A 84 -4.78 6.46 -24.00
C HIS A 84 -3.51 6.20 -24.81
N GLY A 85 -2.62 5.36 -24.35
CA GLY A 85 -1.31 5.09 -24.94
C GLY A 85 -0.16 5.51 -24.01
N VAL A 86 0.81 4.61 -23.83
CA VAL A 86 1.93 4.82 -22.89
C VAL A 86 2.77 6.07 -23.21
N PHE A 87 2.78 6.47 -24.48
CA PHE A 87 3.50 7.67 -24.96
C PHE A 87 2.57 8.84 -25.33
N ASP A 88 1.29 8.78 -24.88
CA ASP A 88 0.36 9.87 -25.13
C ASP A 88 0.79 11.16 -24.44
N ARG A 89 1.01 12.20 -25.23
CA ARG A 89 1.53 13.49 -24.74
C ARG A 89 0.50 14.28 -23.94
N GLU A 90 -0.77 14.12 -24.24
CA GLU A 90 -1.83 14.84 -23.53
C GLU A 90 -1.98 14.29 -22.10
N THR A 91 -2.04 12.97 -21.95
CA THR A 91 -2.04 12.30 -20.65
C THR A 91 -0.77 12.63 -19.85
N ALA A 92 0.40 12.59 -20.49
CA ALA A 92 1.66 12.95 -19.84
C ALA A 92 1.67 14.43 -19.36
N ARG A 93 1.16 15.35 -20.16
CA ARG A 93 1.04 16.76 -19.78
C ARG A 93 0.09 16.94 -18.60
N ARG A 94 -1.07 16.33 -18.66
CA ARG A 94 -2.05 16.36 -17.56
C ARG A 94 -1.45 15.78 -16.26
N TYR A 95 -0.71 14.67 -16.34
CA TYR A 95 -0.02 14.10 -15.19
C TYR A 95 1.03 15.06 -14.62
N LEU A 96 1.83 15.68 -15.47
CA LEU A 96 2.80 16.68 -15.06
C LEU A 96 2.11 17.85 -14.34
N ASP A 97 1.07 18.42 -14.94
CA ASP A 97 0.45 19.66 -14.46
C ASP A 97 -0.38 19.44 -13.19
N THR A 98 -1.00 18.26 -13.01
CA THR A 98 -1.90 18.01 -11.88
C THR A 98 -1.24 17.26 -10.71
N ILE A 99 -0.19 16.50 -10.94
CA ILE A 99 0.49 15.69 -9.92
C ILE A 99 1.93 16.17 -9.72
N LEU A 100 2.79 16.03 -10.71
CA LEU A 100 4.23 16.19 -10.50
C LEU A 100 4.62 17.64 -10.18
N SER A 101 4.03 18.62 -10.84
CA SER A 101 4.35 20.04 -10.60
C SER A 101 3.69 20.61 -9.34
N GLN A 102 2.69 19.90 -8.79
CA GLN A 102 1.99 20.35 -7.58
C GLN A 102 2.69 19.89 -6.31
N GLY A 103 3.30 18.70 -6.30
CA GLY A 103 3.93 18.14 -5.11
C GLY A 103 2.99 18.16 -3.90
N GLY A 104 3.48 18.65 -2.77
CA GLY A 104 2.70 18.78 -1.51
C GLY A 104 1.88 20.06 -1.38
N SER A 105 1.78 20.90 -2.42
CA SER A 105 1.04 22.17 -2.38
C SER A 105 -0.48 22.01 -2.43
N ARG A 106 -0.96 20.82 -2.75
CA ARG A 106 -2.37 20.49 -2.90
C ARG A 106 -2.72 19.19 -2.19
N ASP A 107 -3.95 19.04 -1.75
CA ASP A 107 -4.47 17.78 -1.23
C ASP A 107 -4.29 16.65 -2.25
N ALA A 108 -3.74 15.51 -1.79
CA ALA A 108 -3.35 14.40 -2.67
C ALA A 108 -4.54 13.78 -3.41
N LEU A 109 -5.70 13.63 -2.73
CA LEU A 109 -6.91 13.11 -3.35
C LEU A 109 -7.45 14.07 -4.40
N ALA A 110 -7.45 15.37 -4.10
CA ALA A 110 -7.87 16.40 -5.05
C ALA A 110 -6.96 16.45 -6.28
N ALA A 111 -5.63 16.29 -6.11
CA ALA A 111 -4.67 16.19 -7.22
C ALA A 111 -4.94 14.95 -8.08
N PHE A 112 -5.19 13.81 -7.45
CA PHE A 112 -5.50 12.56 -8.15
C PHE A 112 -6.81 12.66 -8.95
N ILE A 113 -7.87 13.21 -8.35
CA ILE A 113 -9.15 13.41 -9.04
C ILE A 113 -8.99 14.38 -10.22
N ALA A 114 -8.19 15.45 -10.07
CA ALA A 114 -7.90 16.37 -11.17
C ALA A 114 -7.19 15.67 -12.35
N PHE A 115 -6.38 14.66 -12.08
CA PHE A 115 -5.72 13.86 -13.10
C PHE A 115 -6.64 12.81 -13.72
N ARG A 116 -7.29 11.97 -12.89
CA ARG A 116 -8.08 10.79 -13.33
C ARG A 116 -9.55 11.10 -13.64
N GLY A 117 -10.09 12.21 -13.16
CA GLY A 117 -11.53 12.54 -13.24
C GLY A 117 -12.41 11.80 -12.24
N ARG A 118 -11.83 10.94 -11.38
CA ARG A 118 -12.52 10.12 -10.38
C ARG A 118 -11.63 9.82 -9.19
N PRO A 119 -12.18 9.35 -8.06
CA PRO A 119 -11.37 8.81 -6.95
C PRO A 119 -10.54 7.59 -7.38
N PRO A 120 -9.46 7.25 -6.64
CA PRO A 120 -8.64 6.08 -6.92
C PRO A 120 -9.39 4.77 -6.68
N GLU A 121 -9.05 3.75 -7.48
CA GLU A 121 -9.60 2.41 -7.41
C GLU A 121 -8.48 1.37 -7.30
N VAL A 122 -8.76 0.27 -6.59
CA VAL A 122 -7.78 -0.80 -6.36
C VAL A 122 -7.61 -1.73 -7.58
N HIS A 123 -8.53 -1.67 -8.52
CA HIS A 123 -8.59 -2.60 -9.67
C HIS A 123 -7.27 -2.67 -10.46
N ALA A 124 -6.69 -1.52 -10.79
CA ALA A 124 -5.43 -1.45 -11.55
C ALA A 124 -4.28 -2.17 -10.82
N LEU A 125 -4.17 -2.02 -9.49
CA LEU A 125 -3.16 -2.72 -8.71
C LEU A 125 -3.39 -4.24 -8.72
N LEU A 126 -4.63 -4.69 -8.57
CA LEU A 126 -4.95 -6.13 -8.61
C LEU A 126 -4.61 -6.72 -9.98
N LYS A 127 -4.94 -6.02 -11.06
CA LYS A 127 -4.59 -6.41 -12.44
C LYS A 127 -3.07 -6.55 -12.60
N GLN A 128 -2.28 -5.58 -12.13
CA GLN A 128 -0.81 -5.62 -12.20
C GLN A 128 -0.22 -6.81 -11.41
N HIS A 129 -0.89 -7.24 -10.36
CA HIS A 129 -0.48 -8.42 -9.58
C HIS A 129 -1.01 -9.75 -10.12
N GLY A 130 -1.69 -9.76 -11.27
CA GLY A 130 -2.29 -10.96 -11.84
C GLY A 130 -3.46 -11.52 -11.02
N ILE A 131 -4.07 -10.70 -10.17
CA ILE A 131 -5.25 -11.07 -9.40
C ILE A 131 -6.47 -10.65 -10.23
N ALA A 132 -7.25 -11.62 -10.68
CA ALA A 132 -8.50 -11.35 -11.37
C ALA A 132 -9.46 -10.64 -10.42
N SER A 133 -9.84 -9.42 -10.74
CA SER A 133 -10.97 -8.77 -10.10
C SER A 133 -12.24 -9.31 -10.76
N PRO A 134 -13.30 -9.67 -10.01
CA PRO A 134 -14.59 -9.84 -10.63
C PRO A 134 -14.93 -8.53 -11.33
N GLU A 135 -15.34 -8.61 -12.59
CA GLU A 135 -15.83 -7.43 -13.30
C GLU A 135 -16.94 -6.79 -12.47
N PRO A 136 -17.00 -5.45 -12.40
CA PRO A 136 -18.11 -4.81 -11.71
C PRO A 136 -19.40 -5.30 -12.35
N VAL A 137 -20.28 -5.89 -11.54
CA VAL A 137 -21.63 -6.26 -11.96
C VAL A 137 -22.32 -4.96 -12.37
N THR A 138 -22.49 -4.78 -13.67
CA THR A 138 -23.22 -3.66 -14.30
C THR A 138 -24.68 -3.69 -13.93
#